data_401fad501b1b683ef4f702bba8e2f6b0
#
_entry.id   401fad501b1b683ef4f702bba8e2f6b0
#
_cell.length_a   1.000
_cell.length_b   1.000
_cell.length_c   1.000
_cell.angle_alpha   90.00
_cell.angle_beta   90.00
_cell.angle_gamma   90.00
#
_symmetry.space_group_name_H-M   'P 1'
#
loop_
_entity.id
_entity.type
_entity.pdbx_description
1 polymer ?
#
loop_
_entity_poly.entity_id
_entity_poly.type
_entity_poly.pdbx_seq_one_letter_code
_entity_poly.pdbx_strand_id
1 'polypeptide(L)'
;MTCMNPRGHGALRAFAHPTGSAFVIVVAATIAAHVAALAQNLDIKRYNPSEWTKGRFSEVVTVTGAGKTIYLAGVGAEDENAPAGASAPIRHLGNPYEQCRYAYDKIKRLLATHGASLADAVKQVVYVTDVRFQADVAKCRREAYGDGPIPANTFLVINALAIPGMLLEIDVTAVVAK
;
A
#
# COMPACT_ATOMS: atom_id res chain seq x y z
N MET A 1 -46.06 45.34 80.94
CA MET A 1 -47.19 45.20 79.98
C MET A 1 -46.58 45.24 78.60
N THR A 2 -46.51 44.08 77.98
CA THR A 2 -47.09 43.70 76.76
C THR A 2 -46.43 44.22 75.45
N CYS A 3 -45.77 43.30 74.76
CA CYS A 3 -45.85 42.93 73.35
C CYS A 3 -45.32 43.93 72.31
N MET A 4 -44.71 43.60 71.26
CA MET A 4 -44.67 42.52 70.31
C MET A 4 -43.51 42.72 69.32
N ASN A 5 -42.96 41.56 68.88
CA ASN A 5 -42.05 41.45 67.76
C ASN A 5 -42.85 41.50 66.42
N PRO A 6 -42.32 41.94 65.33
CA PRO A 6 -42.31 41.01 64.23
C PRO A 6 -41.02 40.92 63.36
N ARG A 7 -40.84 39.73 62.92
CA ARG A 7 -39.84 39.11 62.03
C ARG A 7 -39.74 39.78 60.65
N GLY A 8 -38.51 40.02 60.20
CA GLY A 8 -38.21 40.27 58.80
C GLY A 8 -37.50 39.08 58.19
N HIS A 9 -38.14 38.46 57.22
CA HIS A 9 -37.58 37.30 56.42
C HIS A 9 -36.57 37.90 55.43
N GLY A 10 -35.30 37.60 55.59
CA GLY A 10 -34.27 37.78 54.57
C GLY A 10 -34.29 36.63 53.58
N ALA A 11 -34.63 36.94 52.36
CA ALA A 11 -34.58 35.98 51.25
C ALA A 11 -33.12 35.71 50.86
N LEU A 12 -32.67 34.46 51.06
CA LEU A 12 -31.42 33.97 50.54
C LEU A 12 -31.53 33.81 49.03
N ARG A 13 -30.80 34.65 48.26
CA ARG A 13 -30.60 34.43 46.83
C ARG A 13 -29.64 33.26 46.64
N ALA A 14 -30.14 32.16 46.08
CA ALA A 14 -29.34 31.07 45.62
C ALA A 14 -28.54 31.51 44.37
N PHE A 15 -27.20 31.51 44.48
CA PHE A 15 -26.32 31.62 43.32
C PHE A 15 -26.32 30.25 42.62
N ALA A 16 -26.92 30.18 41.43
CA ALA A 16 -26.81 29.04 40.57
C ALA A 16 -25.38 28.99 39.99
N HIS A 17 -24.61 27.97 40.35
CA HIS A 17 -23.35 27.67 39.69
C HIS A 17 -23.64 27.18 38.29
N PRO A 18 -22.98 27.67 37.24
CA PRO A 18 -23.09 27.09 35.91
C PRO A 18 -22.48 25.68 35.93
N THR A 19 -23.30 24.69 35.58
CA THR A 19 -22.93 23.30 35.52
C THR A 19 -21.79 23.11 34.52
N GLY A 20 -20.68 22.47 34.96
CA GLY A 20 -19.46 22.23 34.19
C GLY A 20 -19.59 21.28 32.99
N SER A 21 -20.80 20.96 32.55
CA SER A 21 -21.03 20.02 31.42
C SER A 21 -20.75 20.62 30.05
N ALA A 22 -20.92 21.94 29.89
CA ALA A 22 -20.70 22.57 28.57
C ALA A 22 -19.21 22.64 28.18
N PHE A 23 -18.31 22.80 29.15
CA PHE A 23 -16.86 22.92 28.90
C PHE A 23 -16.23 21.57 28.48
N VAL A 24 -16.72 20.46 29.05
CA VAL A 24 -16.22 19.11 28.72
C VAL A 24 -16.64 18.70 27.31
N ILE A 25 -17.85 19.07 26.87
CA ILE A 25 -18.35 18.74 25.52
C ILE A 25 -17.57 19.48 24.43
N VAL A 26 -17.22 20.75 24.66
CA VAL A 26 -16.46 21.55 23.68
C VAL A 26 -15.04 21.02 23.52
N VAL A 27 -14.36 20.63 24.62
CA VAL A 27 -12.99 20.08 24.56
C VAL A 27 -12.99 18.71 23.87
N ALA A 28 -13.98 17.84 24.16
CA ALA A 28 -14.08 16.53 23.51
C ALA A 28 -14.37 16.66 21.99
N ALA A 29 -15.20 17.61 21.58
CA ALA A 29 -15.51 17.84 20.16
C ALA A 29 -14.30 18.40 19.40
N THR A 30 -13.49 19.26 20.00
CA THR A 30 -12.27 19.80 19.38
C THR A 30 -11.18 18.74 19.24
N ILE A 31 -11.01 17.87 20.23
CA ILE A 31 -10.03 16.75 20.15
C ILE A 31 -10.44 15.77 19.05
N ALA A 32 -11.72 15.40 18.95
CA ALA A 32 -12.22 14.51 17.92
C ALA A 32 -12.04 15.10 16.50
N ALA A 33 -12.25 16.41 16.33
CA ALA A 33 -12.03 17.09 15.05
C ALA A 33 -10.54 17.14 14.66
N HIS A 34 -9.62 17.29 15.61
CA HIS A 34 -8.18 17.27 15.34
C HIS A 34 -7.66 15.87 15.00
N VAL A 35 -8.19 14.83 15.62
CA VAL A 35 -7.84 13.44 15.28
C VAL A 35 -8.36 13.06 13.89
N ALA A 36 -9.54 13.49 13.49
CA ALA A 36 -10.09 13.29 12.17
C ALA A 36 -9.31 14.03 11.06
N ALA A 37 -8.76 15.22 11.38
CA ALA A 37 -7.94 16.00 10.43
C ALA A 37 -6.57 15.37 10.15
N LEU A 38 -6.08 14.44 10.99
CA LEU A 38 -4.80 13.75 10.81
C LEU A 38 -4.91 12.45 10.00
N ALA A 39 -6.08 11.95 9.72
CA ALA A 39 -6.29 10.82 8.83
C ALA A 39 -6.21 11.28 7.36
N GLN A 40 -5.00 11.57 6.90
CA GLN A 40 -4.80 11.81 5.47
C GLN A 40 -5.12 10.53 4.70
N ASN A 41 -6.03 10.63 3.73
CA ASN A 41 -6.31 9.54 2.82
C ASN A 41 -5.04 9.15 2.06
N LEU A 42 -4.88 7.86 1.78
CA LEU A 42 -3.80 7.38 0.94
C LEU A 42 -3.92 8.03 -0.45
N ASP A 43 -2.85 8.68 -0.89
CA ASP A 43 -2.73 9.28 -2.22
C ASP A 43 -1.48 8.75 -2.90
N ILE A 44 -1.65 8.11 -4.05
CA ILE A 44 -0.56 7.55 -4.87
C ILE A 44 -0.55 8.27 -6.20
N LYS A 45 0.50 9.07 -6.44
CA LYS A 45 0.67 9.79 -7.70
C LYS A 45 1.84 9.23 -8.48
N ARG A 46 1.68 9.20 -9.80
CA ARG A 46 2.67 8.69 -10.75
C ARG A 46 3.04 9.76 -11.74
N TYR A 47 4.35 9.89 -12.00
CA TYR A 47 4.89 10.95 -12.83
C TYR A 47 5.83 10.38 -13.87
N ASN A 48 5.71 10.92 -15.08
CA ASN A 48 6.56 10.61 -16.22
C ASN A 48 7.00 11.93 -16.88
N PRO A 49 8.04 12.60 -16.33
CA PRO A 49 8.58 13.83 -16.92
C PRO A 49 9.08 13.63 -18.36
N SER A 50 9.65 12.46 -18.65
CA SER A 50 10.14 12.13 -19.99
C SER A 50 9.06 11.49 -20.86
N GLU A 51 8.91 11.97 -22.10
CA GLU A 51 8.04 11.34 -23.09
C GLU A 51 8.42 9.87 -23.35
N TRP A 52 9.71 9.56 -23.29
CA TRP A 52 10.24 8.22 -23.53
C TRP A 52 9.71 7.16 -22.54
N THR A 53 9.38 7.54 -21.32
CA THR A 53 8.92 6.60 -20.27
C THR A 53 7.41 6.38 -20.29
N LYS A 54 6.65 7.26 -20.94
CA LYS A 54 5.19 7.17 -21.00
C LYS A 54 4.74 5.82 -21.56
N GLY A 55 3.80 5.17 -20.84
CA GLY A 55 3.30 3.84 -21.19
C GLY A 55 4.29 2.69 -20.98
N ARG A 56 5.50 2.98 -20.47
CA ARG A 56 6.51 1.96 -20.17
C ARG A 56 6.60 1.69 -18.68
N PHE A 57 6.79 2.72 -17.87
CA PHE A 57 6.87 2.67 -16.41
C PHE A 57 6.74 4.08 -15.84
N SER A 58 6.47 4.21 -14.56
CA SER A 58 6.54 5.51 -13.88
C SER A 58 7.99 5.82 -13.52
N GLU A 59 8.46 7.03 -13.84
CA GLU A 59 9.79 7.49 -13.40
C GLU A 59 9.78 7.78 -11.91
N VAL A 60 8.69 8.40 -11.42
CA VAL A 60 8.49 8.72 -10.01
C VAL A 60 7.10 8.27 -9.57
N VAL A 61 7.04 7.66 -8.40
CA VAL A 61 5.78 7.40 -7.67
C VAL A 61 5.91 8.03 -6.30
N THR A 62 4.95 8.88 -5.93
CA THR A 62 4.83 9.39 -4.58
C THR A 62 3.68 8.71 -3.85
N VAL A 63 3.88 8.43 -2.57
CA VAL A 63 2.88 7.88 -1.67
C VAL A 63 2.74 8.82 -0.49
N THR A 64 1.54 9.34 -0.25
CA THR A 64 1.25 10.27 0.84
C THR A 64 0.04 9.77 1.62
N GLY A 65 0.02 9.96 2.93
CA GLY A 65 -1.06 9.51 3.80
C GLY A 65 -0.82 8.13 4.40
N ALA A 66 -1.79 7.66 5.17
CA ALA A 66 -1.71 6.39 5.89
C ALA A 66 -2.07 5.21 4.99
N GLY A 67 -1.16 4.23 4.88
CA GLY A 67 -1.37 3.02 4.11
C GLY A 67 -0.71 1.80 4.74
N LYS A 68 -1.13 0.62 4.29
CA LYS A 68 -0.43 -0.65 4.53
C LYS A 68 0.52 -0.89 3.37
N THR A 69 1.82 -0.98 3.66
CA THR A 69 2.84 -1.35 2.68
C THR A 69 3.00 -2.86 2.66
N ILE A 70 3.05 -3.42 1.47
CA ILE A 70 3.21 -4.84 1.19
C ILE A 70 4.51 -5.00 0.41
N TYR A 71 5.46 -5.73 0.97
CA TYR A 71 6.70 -6.11 0.31
C TYR A 71 6.60 -7.57 -0.09
N LEU A 72 6.71 -7.87 -1.37
CA LEU A 72 6.89 -9.23 -1.82
C LEU A 72 8.40 -9.55 -1.87
N ALA A 73 8.75 -10.78 -1.55
CA ALA A 73 10.06 -11.31 -1.90
C ALA A 73 10.15 -11.47 -3.42
N GLY A 74 11.35 -11.76 -3.93
CA GLY A 74 11.52 -12.09 -5.34
C GLY A 74 10.62 -13.24 -5.77
N VAL A 75 9.87 -13.05 -6.84
CA VAL A 75 8.91 -14.02 -7.38
C VAL A 75 9.36 -14.42 -8.77
N GLY A 76 9.70 -15.68 -8.94
CA GLY A 76 10.11 -16.26 -10.22
C GLY A 76 9.19 -17.40 -10.67
N ALA A 77 9.75 -18.28 -11.50
CA ALA A 77 9.02 -19.40 -12.07
C ALA A 77 9.19 -20.71 -11.28
N GLU A 78 9.65 -20.67 -10.05
CA GLU A 78 9.65 -21.80 -9.14
C GLU A 78 8.21 -22.26 -8.85
N ASP A 79 8.01 -23.58 -8.89
CA ASP A 79 6.68 -24.17 -8.67
C ASP A 79 6.20 -23.92 -7.24
N GLU A 80 5.16 -23.11 -7.10
CA GLU A 80 4.58 -22.77 -5.79
C GLU A 80 3.93 -23.97 -5.08
N ASN A 81 3.68 -25.07 -5.77
CA ASN A 81 3.13 -26.30 -5.21
C ASN A 81 4.19 -27.32 -4.82
N ALA A 82 5.48 -26.96 -4.91
CA ALA A 82 6.55 -27.84 -4.46
C ALA A 82 6.45 -28.11 -2.95
N PRO A 83 6.77 -29.32 -2.47
CA PRO A 83 6.77 -29.64 -1.05
C PRO A 83 7.73 -28.73 -0.26
N ALA A 84 7.36 -28.38 0.95
CA ALA A 84 8.19 -27.58 1.85
C ALA A 84 9.57 -28.24 2.04
N GLY A 85 10.65 -27.45 1.95
CA GLY A 85 12.03 -27.91 2.12
C GLY A 85 12.62 -28.62 0.89
N ALA A 86 11.84 -28.84 -0.16
CA ALA A 86 12.35 -29.38 -1.44
C ALA A 86 12.83 -28.26 -2.35
N SER A 87 13.76 -28.57 -3.25
CA SER A 87 14.08 -27.67 -4.36
C SER A 87 12.87 -27.62 -5.30
N ALA A 88 12.30 -26.41 -5.46
CA ALA A 88 11.16 -26.24 -6.35
C ALA A 88 11.57 -26.40 -7.82
N PRO A 89 10.88 -27.26 -8.59
CA PRO A 89 11.07 -27.31 -10.03
C PRO A 89 10.77 -25.97 -10.67
N ILE A 90 11.54 -25.60 -11.69
CA ILE A 90 11.27 -24.39 -12.46
C ILE A 90 10.25 -24.69 -13.56
N ARG A 91 9.17 -23.96 -13.56
CA ARG A 91 8.15 -23.99 -14.62
C ARG A 91 8.68 -23.30 -15.87
N HIS A 92 8.24 -23.76 -17.04
CA HIS A 92 8.54 -23.14 -18.34
C HIS A 92 10.04 -22.97 -18.62
N LEU A 93 10.85 -24.02 -18.36
CA LEU A 93 12.29 -24.02 -18.61
C LEU A 93 12.61 -23.49 -20.01
N GLY A 94 13.58 -22.57 -20.10
CA GLY A 94 14.06 -21.99 -21.36
C GLY A 94 13.12 -20.97 -22.02
N ASN A 95 11.95 -20.68 -21.43
CA ASN A 95 11.00 -19.71 -22.00
C ASN A 95 10.80 -18.51 -21.09
N PRO A 96 11.49 -17.37 -21.34
CA PRO A 96 11.43 -16.20 -20.47
C PRO A 96 10.04 -15.53 -20.43
N TYR A 97 9.30 -15.56 -21.54
CA TYR A 97 7.95 -14.99 -21.59
C TYR A 97 6.97 -15.79 -20.70
N GLU A 98 6.96 -17.11 -20.78
CA GLU A 98 6.06 -17.92 -19.97
C GLU A 98 6.49 -17.95 -18.49
N GLN A 99 7.79 -17.91 -18.19
CA GLN A 99 8.26 -17.71 -16.81
C GLN A 99 7.78 -16.38 -16.24
N CYS A 100 7.83 -15.33 -17.03
CA CYS A 100 7.33 -14.00 -16.62
C CYS A 100 5.81 -14.03 -16.37
N ARG A 101 5.02 -14.66 -17.23
CA ARG A 101 3.57 -14.78 -17.02
C ARG A 101 3.26 -15.53 -15.72
N TYR A 102 3.92 -16.65 -15.49
CA TYR A 102 3.76 -17.44 -14.28
C TYR A 102 4.12 -16.63 -13.02
N ALA A 103 5.23 -15.87 -13.05
CA ALA A 103 5.64 -15.00 -11.97
C ALA A 103 4.58 -13.91 -11.67
N TYR A 104 4.05 -13.22 -12.69
CA TYR A 104 2.98 -12.24 -12.48
C TYR A 104 1.68 -12.84 -11.96
N ASP A 105 1.32 -14.05 -12.38
CA ASP A 105 0.13 -14.72 -11.85
C ASP A 105 0.31 -15.09 -10.37
N LYS A 106 1.52 -15.48 -9.94
CA LYS A 106 1.86 -15.66 -8.52
C LYS A 106 1.77 -14.32 -7.77
N ILE A 107 2.37 -13.24 -8.31
CA ILE A 107 2.32 -11.90 -7.71
C ILE A 107 0.87 -11.44 -7.49
N LYS A 108 0.00 -11.61 -8.49
CA LYS A 108 -1.43 -11.28 -8.36
C LYS A 108 -2.09 -12.02 -7.21
N ARG A 109 -1.83 -13.33 -7.08
CA ARG A 109 -2.38 -14.15 -5.97
C ARG A 109 -1.84 -13.68 -4.62
N LEU A 110 -0.53 -13.45 -4.50
CA LEU A 110 0.09 -12.99 -3.26
C LEU A 110 -0.46 -11.62 -2.83
N LEU A 111 -0.58 -10.67 -3.75
CA LEU A 111 -1.17 -9.36 -3.46
C LEU A 111 -2.63 -9.48 -3.01
N ALA A 112 -3.42 -10.35 -3.67
CA ALA A 112 -4.83 -10.55 -3.35
C ALA A 112 -5.04 -11.08 -1.92
N THR A 113 -4.14 -11.92 -1.38
CA THR A 113 -4.21 -12.36 0.04
C THR A 113 -4.09 -11.21 1.05
N HIS A 114 -3.60 -10.06 0.61
CA HIS A 114 -3.44 -8.86 1.43
C HIS A 114 -4.41 -7.74 1.04
N GLY A 115 -5.41 -8.02 0.19
CA GLY A 115 -6.39 -7.04 -0.29
C GLY A 115 -5.81 -6.04 -1.29
N ALA A 116 -4.77 -6.43 -2.02
CA ALA A 116 -4.08 -5.62 -3.02
C ALA A 116 -4.13 -6.25 -4.41
N SER A 117 -3.79 -5.45 -5.41
CA SER A 117 -3.66 -5.86 -6.81
C SER A 117 -2.41 -5.23 -7.43
N LEU A 118 -2.14 -5.52 -8.71
CA LEU A 118 -1.07 -4.85 -9.44
C LEU A 118 -1.29 -3.33 -9.59
N ALA A 119 -2.54 -2.85 -9.51
CA ALA A 119 -2.83 -1.42 -9.55
C ALA A 119 -2.27 -0.66 -8.33
N ASP A 120 -2.08 -1.37 -7.20
CA ASP A 120 -1.54 -0.83 -5.95
C ASP A 120 -0.01 -0.88 -5.91
N ALA A 121 0.64 -1.48 -6.91
CA ALA A 121 2.09 -1.53 -7.01
C ALA A 121 2.68 -0.13 -7.20
N VAL A 122 3.66 0.23 -6.37
CA VAL A 122 4.35 1.52 -6.41
C VAL A 122 5.79 1.38 -6.91
N LYS A 123 6.40 0.22 -6.72
CA LYS A 123 7.75 -0.12 -7.17
C LYS A 123 7.81 -1.57 -7.61
N GLN A 124 8.58 -1.83 -8.67
CA GLN A 124 9.05 -3.17 -9.00
C GLN A 124 10.52 -3.15 -9.44
N VAL A 125 11.20 -4.25 -9.21
CA VAL A 125 12.52 -4.53 -9.76
C VAL A 125 12.41 -5.85 -10.53
N VAL A 126 12.92 -5.88 -11.74
CA VAL A 126 12.94 -7.07 -12.59
C VAL A 126 14.40 -7.44 -12.83
N TYR A 127 14.77 -8.61 -12.38
CA TYR A 127 16.05 -9.23 -12.60
C TYR A 127 15.93 -10.25 -13.74
N VAL A 128 16.87 -10.22 -14.68
CA VAL A 128 16.96 -11.22 -15.74
C VAL A 128 18.38 -11.74 -15.89
N THR A 129 18.52 -12.96 -16.37
CA THR A 129 19.85 -13.56 -16.58
C THR A 129 20.45 -13.27 -17.97
N ASP A 130 19.67 -12.64 -18.86
CA ASP A 130 20.12 -12.27 -20.20
C ASP A 130 19.35 -11.03 -20.69
N VAL A 131 20.08 -10.05 -21.25
CA VAL A 131 19.47 -8.83 -21.83
C VAL A 131 18.52 -9.13 -22.98
N ARG A 132 18.73 -10.23 -23.71
CA ARG A 132 17.88 -10.65 -24.83
C ARG A 132 16.43 -10.95 -24.41
N PHE A 133 16.17 -11.18 -23.11
CA PHE A 133 14.84 -11.41 -22.58
C PHE A 133 14.02 -10.12 -22.40
N GLN A 134 14.64 -8.95 -22.61
CA GLN A 134 13.97 -7.64 -22.37
C GLN A 134 12.66 -7.50 -23.15
N ALA A 135 12.60 -7.91 -24.40
CA ALA A 135 11.40 -7.78 -25.24
C ALA A 135 10.25 -8.64 -24.73
N ASP A 136 10.54 -9.90 -24.36
CA ASP A 136 9.57 -10.87 -23.84
C ASP A 136 9.02 -10.42 -22.49
N VAL A 137 9.91 -9.97 -21.59
CA VAL A 137 9.53 -9.47 -20.27
C VAL A 137 8.74 -8.16 -20.38
N ALA A 138 9.10 -7.27 -21.29
CA ALA A 138 8.35 -6.04 -21.52
C ALA A 138 6.93 -6.33 -22.07
N LYS A 139 6.79 -7.31 -22.97
CA LYS A 139 5.49 -7.75 -23.48
C LYS A 139 4.64 -8.34 -22.35
N CYS A 140 5.18 -9.32 -21.63
CA CYS A 140 4.53 -9.97 -20.49
C CYS A 140 4.06 -8.94 -19.43
N ARG A 141 4.92 -7.98 -19.06
CA ARG A 141 4.58 -6.94 -18.11
C ARG A 141 3.40 -6.08 -18.59
N ARG A 142 3.41 -5.63 -19.86
CA ARG A 142 2.28 -4.88 -20.41
C ARG A 142 0.97 -5.65 -20.32
N GLU A 143 1.00 -6.94 -20.62
CA GLU A 143 -0.17 -7.80 -20.52
C GLU A 143 -0.64 -7.98 -19.06
N ALA A 144 0.31 -8.11 -18.13
CA ALA A 144 -0.01 -8.26 -16.71
C ALA A 144 -0.71 -7.03 -16.11
N TYR A 145 -0.25 -5.82 -16.46
CA TYR A 145 -0.83 -4.54 -16.00
C TYR A 145 -2.02 -4.07 -16.85
N GLY A 146 -2.10 -4.49 -18.13
CA GLY A 146 -3.12 -4.00 -19.05
C GLY A 146 -3.10 -2.48 -19.15
N ASP A 147 -4.28 -1.85 -19.06
CA ASP A 147 -4.44 -0.39 -19.02
C ASP A 147 -4.25 0.19 -17.61
N GLY A 148 -3.91 -0.65 -16.64
CA GLY A 148 -3.71 -0.23 -15.25
C GLY A 148 -2.45 0.60 -15.05
N PRO A 149 -2.33 1.26 -13.89
CA PRO A 149 -1.19 2.10 -13.55
C PRO A 149 0.08 1.25 -13.41
N ILE A 150 1.16 1.67 -14.06
CA ILE A 150 2.44 0.98 -14.05
C ILE A 150 3.33 1.59 -12.95
N PRO A 151 3.98 0.78 -12.08
CA PRO A 151 4.84 1.27 -11.01
C PRO A 151 6.15 1.85 -11.53
N ALA A 152 6.90 2.50 -10.64
CA ALA A 152 8.31 2.77 -10.88
C ALA A 152 9.06 1.45 -11.07
N ASN A 153 9.82 1.33 -12.18
CA ASN A 153 10.45 0.08 -12.58
C ASN A 153 11.96 0.21 -12.71
N THR A 154 12.66 -0.79 -12.21
CA THR A 154 14.07 -1.01 -12.47
C THR A 154 14.24 -2.35 -13.18
N PHE A 155 15.03 -2.40 -14.24
CA PHE A 155 15.33 -3.62 -14.99
C PHE A 155 16.84 -3.86 -14.93
N LEU A 156 17.24 -5.04 -14.46
CA LEU A 156 18.63 -5.39 -14.24
C LEU A 156 18.96 -6.72 -14.90
N VAL A 157 20.14 -6.80 -15.49
CA VAL A 157 20.74 -8.05 -15.94
C VAL A 157 21.74 -8.50 -14.89
N ILE A 158 21.63 -9.74 -14.44
CA ILE A 158 22.46 -10.35 -13.41
C ILE A 158 23.07 -11.66 -13.91
N ASN A 159 24.13 -12.13 -13.26
CA ASN A 159 24.83 -13.34 -13.68
C ASN A 159 24.00 -14.61 -13.50
N ALA A 160 23.24 -14.72 -12.42
CA ALA A 160 22.39 -15.88 -12.13
C ALA A 160 21.35 -15.54 -11.08
N LEU A 161 20.29 -16.32 -11.03
CA LEU A 161 19.31 -16.38 -9.96
C LEU A 161 19.59 -17.59 -9.05
N ALA A 162 18.95 -17.61 -7.88
CA ALA A 162 19.23 -18.59 -6.83
C ALA A 162 18.96 -20.03 -7.25
N ILE A 163 18.01 -20.27 -8.16
CA ILE A 163 17.63 -21.61 -8.61
C ILE A 163 18.01 -21.78 -10.08
N PRO A 164 18.76 -22.83 -10.42
CA PRO A 164 19.11 -23.12 -11.82
C PRO A 164 17.86 -23.27 -12.70
N GLY A 165 17.88 -22.61 -13.87
CA GLY A 165 16.76 -22.63 -14.81
C GLY A 165 15.78 -21.46 -14.65
N MET A 166 15.86 -20.68 -13.57
CA MET A 166 15.20 -19.38 -13.50
C MET A 166 15.85 -18.40 -14.46
N LEU A 167 15.04 -17.72 -15.26
CA LEU A 167 15.49 -16.73 -16.24
C LEU A 167 15.18 -15.31 -15.80
N LEU A 168 14.22 -15.14 -14.89
CA LEU A 168 13.85 -13.87 -14.32
C LEU A 168 13.28 -14.02 -12.90
N GLU A 169 13.30 -12.91 -12.17
CA GLU A 169 12.70 -12.73 -10.85
C GLU A 169 12.16 -11.30 -10.72
N ILE A 170 11.07 -11.12 -10.02
CA ILE A 170 10.39 -9.83 -9.91
C ILE A 170 10.09 -9.52 -8.43
N ASP A 171 10.66 -8.42 -7.92
CA ASP A 171 10.28 -7.83 -6.64
C ASP A 171 9.16 -6.82 -6.84
N VAL A 172 8.16 -6.81 -5.95
CA VAL A 172 7.08 -5.84 -5.97
C VAL A 172 6.87 -5.24 -4.58
N THR A 173 6.73 -3.92 -4.54
CA THR A 173 6.21 -3.19 -3.39
C THR A 173 4.87 -2.58 -3.76
N ALA A 174 3.84 -2.84 -2.96
CA ALA A 174 2.50 -2.27 -3.13
C ALA A 174 2.07 -1.50 -1.88
N VAL A 175 1.13 -0.56 -2.03
CA VAL A 175 0.56 0.22 -0.93
C VAL A 175 -0.95 0.31 -1.11
N VAL A 176 -1.71 -0.06 -0.07
CA VAL A 176 -3.18 0.03 -0.04
C VAL A 176 -3.63 0.86 1.16
N ALA A 177 -4.83 1.43 1.09
CA ALA A 177 -5.45 2.09 2.23
C ALA A 177 -5.63 1.11 3.40
N LYS A 178 -5.58 1.65 4.63
CA LYS A 178 -5.88 0.89 5.86
C LYS A 178 -7.37 0.82 6.08
#